data_7156d841b7cfcccf1029a33fb027f61c
#
_entry.id   7156d841b7cfcccf1029a33fb027f61c
#
_cell.length_a   1.000
_cell.length_b   1.000
_cell.length_c   1.000
_cell.angle_alpha   90.00
_cell.angle_beta   90.00
_cell.angle_gamma   90.00
#
_symmetry.space_group_name_H-M   'P 1'
#
loop_
_entity.id
_entity.type
_entity.pdbx_description
1 polymer ?
#
loop_
_entity_poly.entity_id
_entity_poly.type
_entity_poly.pdbx_seq_one_letter_code
_entity_poly.pdbx_strand_id
1 'polypeptide(L)'
;MSNIEITLEGGGIIDTFHNDWDVCEARGLLHIEDLDGWLGGVGASVTPDLDRFRRHGKFPGRTIRSARKMDLTLAWHQSLSPVGDRGYMSAARIASGIAWDEGPYRMTVKEDGLELSTEVQLDGEPVLQNIAAGSTQAFRIRIPLRANDPFLYSPPEDTLISGYTSTPVAMPNAFGQELYDRDGNQVFAWTEPAQRPAVLRNDGTADAYPIITVVANSPAGVEINLEGGTVQYAAPLYEQSPLLLDYRRGSATVNGRDVSYSLRKREWKPVPPHSSTQPRMDFLSDSAHGYSLATLRSTWI
;
A
#
# COMPACT_ATOMS: atom_id res chain seq x y z
N MET A 1 0.04 15.05 23.87
CA MET A 1 -0.90 14.71 22.78
C MET A 1 -0.05 14.27 21.62
N SER A 2 -0.42 13.18 20.92
CA SER A 2 0.26 12.77 19.71
C SER A 2 0.12 13.88 18.64
N ASN A 3 1.16 14.08 17.85
CA ASN A 3 1.13 15.05 16.75
C ASN A 3 0.51 14.36 15.54
N ILE A 4 -0.66 14.83 15.10
CA ILE A 4 -1.40 14.27 13.97
C ILE A 4 -1.35 15.25 12.80
N GLU A 5 -0.90 14.76 11.66
CA GLU A 5 -1.00 15.43 10.36
C GLU A 5 -1.90 14.62 9.43
N ILE A 6 -2.88 15.25 8.84
CA ILE A 6 -3.76 14.65 7.82
C ILE A 6 -3.55 15.37 6.51
N THR A 7 -3.31 14.63 5.44
CA THR A 7 -3.24 15.14 4.07
C THR A 7 -4.32 14.48 3.21
N LEU A 8 -5.10 15.28 2.51
CA LEU A 8 -6.05 14.86 1.48
C LEU A 8 -5.50 15.27 0.10
N GLU A 9 -5.24 14.29 -0.75
CA GLU A 9 -4.70 14.51 -2.09
C GLU A 9 -5.67 13.95 -3.15
N GLY A 10 -6.18 14.82 -4.02
CA GLY A 10 -7.09 14.45 -5.10
C GLY A 10 -7.46 15.65 -5.97
N GLY A 11 -7.89 15.42 -7.20
CA GLY A 11 -8.31 16.48 -8.12
C GLY A 11 -7.27 17.56 -8.43
N GLY A 12 -5.96 17.26 -8.19
CA GLY A 12 -4.87 18.22 -8.33
C GLY A 12 -4.71 19.18 -7.13
N ILE A 13 -5.42 18.93 -6.05
CA ILE A 13 -5.38 19.71 -4.81
C ILE A 13 -4.76 18.85 -3.71
N ILE A 14 -3.97 19.48 -2.85
CA ILE A 14 -3.41 18.88 -1.64
C ILE A 14 -3.79 19.77 -0.48
N ASP A 15 -4.65 19.25 0.39
CA ASP A 15 -5.06 19.89 1.63
C ASP A 15 -4.37 19.20 2.80
N THR A 16 -3.75 19.99 3.69
CA THR A 16 -3.05 19.50 4.88
C THR A 16 -3.64 20.14 6.14
N PHE A 17 -3.86 19.32 7.15
CA PHE A 17 -4.43 19.71 8.44
C PHE A 17 -3.54 19.24 9.59
N HIS A 18 -3.56 19.91 10.71
CA HIS A 18 -2.79 19.59 11.90
C HIS A 18 -3.63 19.66 13.18
N ASN A 19 -3.28 18.86 14.18
CA ASN A 19 -3.87 18.97 15.51
C ASN A 19 -3.03 19.85 16.45
N ASP A 20 -1.89 20.36 16.01
CA ASP A 20 -1.05 21.30 16.75
C ASP A 20 -1.47 22.73 16.41
N TRP A 21 -1.92 23.47 17.44
CA TRP A 21 -2.42 24.81 17.29
C TRP A 21 -1.35 25.80 16.80
N ASP A 22 -0.14 25.70 17.31
CA ASP A 22 0.96 26.59 16.93
C ASP A 22 1.35 26.39 15.44
N VAL A 23 1.31 25.14 14.97
CA VAL A 23 1.53 24.81 13.56
C VAL A 23 0.40 25.34 12.67
N CYS A 24 -0.85 25.21 13.12
CA CYS A 24 -2.01 25.74 12.40
C CYS A 24 -1.97 27.27 12.32
N GLU A 25 -1.63 27.97 13.40
CA GLU A 25 -1.49 29.42 13.44
C GLU A 25 -0.36 29.89 12.51
N ALA A 26 0.82 29.28 12.60
CA ALA A 26 1.98 29.65 11.80
C ALA A 26 1.77 29.44 10.28
N ARG A 27 1.01 28.40 9.90
CA ARG A 27 0.78 28.03 8.49
C ARG A 27 -0.57 28.47 7.94
N GLY A 28 -1.48 28.96 8.78
CA GLY A 28 -2.84 29.30 8.40
C GLY A 28 -3.68 28.08 8.00
N LEU A 29 -3.48 26.95 8.68
CA LEU A 29 -4.18 25.69 8.44
C LEU A 29 -5.45 25.57 9.27
N LEU A 30 -6.38 24.73 8.86
CA LEU A 30 -7.49 24.30 9.70
C LEU A 30 -6.96 23.31 10.75
N HIS A 31 -7.46 23.43 11.97
CA HIS A 31 -7.10 22.61 13.10
C HIS A 31 -7.93 21.32 13.11
N ILE A 32 -7.28 20.16 13.29
CA ILE A 32 -7.95 18.87 13.47
C ILE A 32 -8.49 18.82 14.90
N GLU A 33 -9.82 18.76 15.04
CA GLU A 33 -10.48 18.56 16.34
C GLU A 33 -10.67 17.07 16.62
N ASP A 34 -11.07 16.32 15.60
CA ASP A 34 -11.37 14.88 15.74
C ASP A 34 -11.25 14.16 14.40
N LEU A 35 -10.89 12.89 14.47
CA LEU A 35 -10.89 11.94 13.35
C LEU A 35 -11.50 10.61 13.85
N ASP A 36 -12.81 10.51 13.80
CA ASP A 36 -13.51 9.29 14.17
C ASP A 36 -13.48 8.25 13.05
N GLY A 37 -13.45 6.97 13.41
CA GLY A 37 -13.48 5.85 12.47
C GLY A 37 -12.14 5.53 11.77
N TRP A 38 -11.05 6.28 12.03
CA TRP A 38 -9.74 5.99 11.44
C TRP A 38 -9.13 4.70 11.97
N LEU A 39 -8.99 4.56 13.30
CA LEU A 39 -8.50 3.35 13.97
C LEU A 39 -9.65 2.53 14.59
N GLY A 40 -10.88 2.99 14.42
CA GLY A 40 -12.06 2.33 14.95
C GLY A 40 -12.44 1.07 14.15
N GLY A 41 -13.27 0.26 14.76
CA GLY A 41 -13.71 -1.00 14.17
C GLY A 41 -14.47 -0.82 12.86
N VAL A 42 -13.93 -1.36 11.79
CA VAL A 42 -14.65 -1.45 10.52
C VAL A 42 -15.82 -2.38 10.67
N GLY A 43 -17.02 -1.95 10.32
CA GLY A 43 -18.23 -2.75 10.38
C GLY A 43 -18.06 -4.10 9.67
N ALA A 44 -18.65 -5.14 10.22
CA ALA A 44 -18.68 -6.44 9.58
C ALA A 44 -19.98 -6.60 8.76
N SER A 45 -19.84 -7.00 7.51
CA SER A 45 -20.95 -7.51 6.72
C SER A 45 -20.95 -9.02 6.79
N VAL A 46 -22.06 -9.60 7.22
CA VAL A 46 -22.19 -11.05 7.35
C VAL A 46 -23.06 -11.57 6.23
N THR A 47 -22.55 -12.54 5.47
CA THR A 47 -23.38 -13.31 4.56
C THR A 47 -24.32 -14.16 5.42
N PRO A 48 -25.63 -14.21 5.11
CA PRO A 48 -26.57 -14.99 5.90
C PRO A 48 -26.13 -16.44 6.05
N ASP A 49 -26.30 -16.97 7.27
CA ASP A 49 -26.12 -18.40 7.52
C ASP A 49 -27.12 -19.20 6.70
N LEU A 50 -26.68 -20.34 6.17
CA LEU A 50 -27.56 -21.28 5.48
C LEU A 50 -28.00 -22.39 6.44
N ASP A 51 -29.30 -22.64 6.49
CA ASP A 51 -29.85 -23.76 7.27
C ASP A 51 -29.39 -25.11 6.71
N ARG A 52 -29.00 -26.03 7.60
CA ARG A 52 -28.68 -27.39 7.20
C ARG A 52 -29.95 -28.15 6.86
N PHE A 53 -30.02 -28.64 5.63
CA PHE A 53 -31.18 -29.42 5.21
C PHE A 53 -31.34 -30.69 6.08
N ARG A 54 -32.48 -30.80 6.77
CA ARG A 54 -32.86 -31.96 7.64
C ARG A 54 -31.86 -32.28 8.78
N ARG A 55 -31.08 -31.29 9.24
CA ARG A 55 -30.16 -31.46 10.40
C ARG A 55 -30.22 -30.24 11.29
N HIS A 56 -29.85 -30.42 12.56
CA HIS A 56 -29.70 -29.28 13.48
C HIS A 56 -28.50 -28.41 13.11
N GLY A 57 -28.65 -27.10 13.29
CA GLY A 57 -27.58 -26.09 13.09
C GLY A 57 -27.59 -25.49 11.69
N LYS A 58 -26.66 -24.55 11.51
CA LYS A 58 -26.48 -23.77 10.29
C LYS A 58 -25.05 -23.92 9.75
N PHE A 59 -24.86 -23.69 8.46
CA PHE A 59 -23.56 -23.41 7.90
C PHE A 59 -23.27 -21.94 8.15
N PRO A 60 -22.14 -21.58 8.79
CA PRO A 60 -21.83 -20.20 9.05
C PRO A 60 -21.61 -19.46 7.73
N GLY A 61 -22.23 -18.30 7.61
CA GLY A 61 -21.97 -17.37 6.54
C GLY A 61 -20.56 -16.77 6.64
N ARG A 62 -20.03 -16.27 5.54
CA ARG A 62 -18.73 -15.61 5.52
C ARG A 62 -18.87 -14.18 6.04
N THR A 63 -18.09 -13.84 7.05
CA THR A 63 -17.96 -12.46 7.51
C THR A 63 -16.91 -11.75 6.67
N ILE A 64 -17.29 -10.63 6.07
CA ILE A 64 -16.39 -9.72 5.34
C ILE A 64 -16.47 -8.34 5.96
N ARG A 65 -15.42 -7.56 5.82
CA ARG A 65 -15.42 -6.17 6.29
C ARG A 65 -16.19 -5.28 5.30
N SER A 66 -16.99 -4.39 5.83
CA SER A 66 -17.68 -3.36 5.05
C SER A 66 -16.73 -2.20 4.73
N ALA A 67 -17.18 -1.24 3.92
CA ALA A 67 -16.48 0.01 3.73
C ALA A 67 -16.20 0.70 5.08
N ARG A 68 -15.06 1.35 5.23
CA ARG A 68 -14.70 2.14 6.40
C ARG A 68 -15.38 3.51 6.32
N LYS A 69 -16.10 3.87 7.38
CA LYS A 69 -16.70 5.20 7.52
C LYS A 69 -15.89 6.00 8.52
N MET A 70 -15.65 7.25 8.17
CA MET A 70 -14.84 8.17 8.98
C MET A 70 -15.49 9.53 9.00
N ASP A 71 -15.35 10.25 10.10
CA ASP A 71 -15.76 11.63 10.22
C ASP A 71 -14.54 12.49 10.58
N LEU A 72 -14.13 13.35 9.64
CA LEU A 72 -13.09 14.33 9.88
C LEU A 72 -13.73 15.63 10.37
N THR A 73 -13.41 16.03 11.58
CA THR A 73 -13.86 17.30 12.17
C THR A 73 -12.72 18.29 12.21
N LEU A 74 -12.87 19.39 11.51
CA LEU A 74 -11.90 20.48 11.46
C LEU A 74 -12.51 21.72 12.10
N ALA A 75 -11.67 22.50 12.76
CA ALA A 75 -12.04 23.79 13.35
C ALA A 75 -11.20 24.93 12.79
N TRP A 76 -11.80 26.05 12.71
CA TRP A 76 -11.13 27.32 12.48
C TRP A 76 -11.51 28.32 13.56
N HIS A 77 -10.55 29.10 14.00
CA HIS A 77 -10.71 30.16 14.98
C HIS A 77 -10.00 31.41 14.47
N GLN A 78 -10.50 32.57 14.80
CA GLN A 78 -9.96 33.84 14.32
C GLN A 78 -8.47 34.03 14.67
N SER A 79 -7.98 33.44 15.76
CA SER A 79 -6.56 33.43 16.10
C SER A 79 -5.68 32.64 15.15
N LEU A 80 -6.25 31.68 14.40
CA LEU A 80 -5.51 30.91 13.40
C LEU A 80 -5.29 31.67 12.08
N SER A 81 -5.80 32.89 11.96
CA SER A 81 -5.53 33.74 10.81
C SER A 81 -4.15 34.37 10.93
N PRO A 82 -3.21 34.09 10.04
CA PRO A 82 -1.97 34.87 9.99
C PRO A 82 -2.34 36.33 9.75
N VAL A 83 -1.62 37.22 10.43
CA VAL A 83 -1.85 38.66 10.38
C VAL A 83 -1.99 39.11 8.91
N GLY A 84 -3.22 39.40 8.51
CA GLY A 84 -3.49 40.18 7.31
C GLY A 84 -4.64 39.76 6.43
N ASP A 85 -5.12 38.52 6.30
CA ASP A 85 -6.01 38.34 5.15
C ASP A 85 -6.99 37.16 5.07
N ARG A 86 -7.14 36.32 6.06
CA ARG A 86 -8.13 35.24 5.96
C ARG A 86 -9.23 35.40 7.02
N GLY A 87 -10.20 36.27 6.73
CA GLY A 87 -11.41 36.37 7.55
C GLY A 87 -12.24 35.09 7.48
N TYR A 88 -13.19 34.97 8.40
CA TYR A 88 -14.15 33.87 8.53
C TYR A 88 -14.67 33.34 7.17
N MET A 89 -15.12 34.23 6.27
CA MET A 89 -15.68 33.82 4.97
C MET A 89 -14.66 33.16 4.04
N SER A 90 -13.40 33.57 4.10
CA SER A 90 -12.34 32.95 3.30
C SER A 90 -12.02 31.54 3.82
N ALA A 91 -11.88 31.37 5.14
CA ALA A 91 -11.65 30.08 5.77
C ALA A 91 -12.84 29.13 5.54
N ALA A 92 -14.08 29.63 5.67
CA ALA A 92 -15.28 28.84 5.42
C ALA A 92 -15.39 28.35 3.97
N ARG A 93 -14.97 29.17 2.98
CA ARG A 93 -14.91 28.76 1.57
C ARG A 93 -13.88 27.65 1.34
N ILE A 94 -12.70 27.76 1.94
CA ILE A 94 -11.67 26.71 1.86
C ILE A 94 -12.24 25.42 2.47
N ALA A 95 -12.80 25.51 3.68
CA ALA A 95 -13.37 24.37 4.37
C ALA A 95 -14.51 23.68 3.60
N SER A 96 -15.41 24.46 2.98
CA SER A 96 -16.50 23.90 2.16
C SER A 96 -16.05 23.37 0.80
N GLY A 97 -14.83 23.72 0.37
CA GLY A 97 -14.24 23.21 -0.87
C GLY A 97 -13.45 21.91 -0.68
N ILE A 98 -13.24 21.45 0.56
CA ILE A 98 -12.52 20.19 0.83
C ILE A 98 -13.32 19.02 0.27
N ALA A 99 -12.65 18.16 -0.52
CA ALA A 99 -13.24 16.98 -1.15
C ALA A 99 -14.50 17.28 -2.00
N TRP A 100 -14.55 18.44 -2.65
CA TRP A 100 -15.72 18.94 -3.38
C TRP A 100 -16.03 18.20 -4.67
N ASP A 101 -15.04 17.55 -5.30
CA ASP A 101 -15.24 16.75 -6.48
C ASP A 101 -15.60 15.30 -6.10
N GLU A 102 -16.25 14.60 -7.02
CA GLU A 102 -16.69 13.20 -6.80
C GLU A 102 -15.56 12.18 -6.90
N GLY A 103 -14.31 12.62 -7.10
CA GLY A 103 -13.15 11.76 -7.26
C GLY A 103 -12.72 11.11 -5.95
N PRO A 104 -11.98 9.98 -6.02
CA PRO A 104 -11.32 9.46 -4.85
C PRO A 104 -10.16 10.37 -4.43
N TYR A 105 -10.07 10.63 -3.13
CA TYR A 105 -8.95 11.32 -2.50
C TYR A 105 -8.07 10.31 -1.79
N ARG A 106 -6.75 10.47 -1.88
CA ARG A 106 -5.85 9.76 -1.00
C ARG A 106 -5.78 10.52 0.32
N MET A 107 -6.26 9.90 1.38
CA MET A 107 -6.10 10.38 2.75
C MET A 107 -4.89 9.71 3.38
N THR A 108 -3.94 10.52 3.82
CA THR A 108 -2.75 10.07 4.55
C THR A 108 -2.78 10.68 5.95
N VAL A 109 -2.63 9.84 6.95
CA VAL A 109 -2.55 10.24 8.36
C VAL A 109 -1.19 9.87 8.89
N LYS A 110 -0.49 10.84 9.46
CA LYS A 110 0.78 10.65 10.18
C LYS A 110 0.56 10.91 11.65
N GLU A 111 0.89 9.93 12.47
CA GLU A 111 0.79 9.99 13.93
C GLU A 111 1.97 9.25 14.54
N ASP A 112 2.73 9.92 15.42
CA ASP A 112 3.84 9.33 16.19
C ASP A 112 4.85 8.51 15.34
N GLY A 113 5.12 8.97 14.12
CA GLY A 113 6.04 8.31 13.19
C GLY A 113 5.43 7.18 12.37
N LEU A 114 4.18 6.84 12.59
CA LEU A 114 3.42 5.93 11.75
C LEU A 114 2.70 6.74 10.66
N GLU A 115 2.89 6.35 9.40
CA GLU A 115 2.20 6.92 8.25
C GLU A 115 1.31 5.87 7.62
N LEU A 116 0.00 6.13 7.57
CA LEU A 116 -0.98 5.25 6.95
C LEU A 116 -1.85 6.02 5.96
N SER A 117 -2.24 5.37 4.88
CA SER A 117 -3.08 5.98 3.85
C SER A 117 -4.18 5.05 3.36
N THR A 118 -5.27 5.65 2.89
CA THR A 118 -6.36 4.95 2.19
C THR A 118 -7.02 5.90 1.18
N GLU A 119 -7.77 5.34 0.23
CA GLU A 119 -8.58 6.13 -0.69
C GLU A 119 -9.96 6.38 -0.11
N VAL A 120 -10.37 7.65 -0.06
CA VAL A 120 -11.63 8.09 0.53
C VAL A 120 -12.48 8.88 -0.46
N GLN A 121 -13.78 8.89 -0.25
CA GLN A 121 -14.78 9.69 -0.95
C GLN A 121 -15.72 10.32 0.06
N LEU A 122 -16.38 11.42 -0.28
CA LEU A 122 -17.45 11.95 0.54
C LEU A 122 -18.59 10.92 0.72
N ASP A 123 -19.07 10.76 1.96
CA ASP A 123 -20.22 9.89 2.32
C ASP A 123 -21.41 10.72 2.84
N GLY A 124 -21.61 11.90 2.32
CA GLY A 124 -22.67 12.80 2.70
C GLY A 124 -22.27 14.26 2.55
N GLU A 125 -23.11 15.17 3.05
CA GLU A 125 -22.82 16.58 2.98
C GLU A 125 -21.91 17.04 4.12
N PRO A 126 -20.84 17.82 3.84
CA PRO A 126 -20.09 18.50 4.88
C PRO A 126 -20.98 19.47 5.67
N VAL A 127 -20.92 19.41 6.99
CA VAL A 127 -21.76 20.24 7.87
C VAL A 127 -20.90 21.29 8.55
N LEU A 128 -21.08 22.55 8.15
CA LEU A 128 -20.41 23.70 8.77
C LEU A 128 -21.28 24.26 9.89
N GLN A 129 -20.73 24.34 11.10
CA GLN A 129 -21.36 24.89 12.28
C GLN A 129 -20.61 26.14 12.74
N ASN A 130 -21.31 27.25 12.87
CA ASN A 130 -20.79 28.45 13.49
C ASN A 130 -20.78 28.26 15.02
N ILE A 131 -19.60 28.34 15.63
CA ILE A 131 -19.40 28.18 17.08
C ILE A 131 -18.91 29.49 17.74
N ALA A 132 -19.03 30.61 17.01
CA ALA A 132 -18.58 31.90 17.51
C ALA A 132 -19.23 32.27 18.83
N ALA A 133 -18.44 32.80 19.76
CA ALA A 133 -18.89 33.32 21.04
C ALA A 133 -18.43 34.78 21.22
N GLY A 134 -19.37 35.67 21.41
CA GLY A 134 -19.08 37.10 21.57
C GLY A 134 -18.52 37.74 20.28
N SER A 135 -17.39 38.43 20.38
CA SER A 135 -16.72 39.07 19.23
C SER A 135 -15.77 38.16 18.46
N THR A 136 -15.56 36.92 18.93
CA THR A 136 -14.61 35.98 18.34
C THR A 136 -15.34 35.13 17.30
N GLN A 137 -14.83 35.11 16.05
CA GLN A 137 -15.33 34.28 14.98
C GLN A 137 -14.66 32.90 15.00
N ALA A 138 -15.47 31.86 14.97
CA ALA A 138 -15.01 30.48 14.89
C ALA A 138 -16.07 29.60 14.21
N PHE A 139 -15.62 28.55 13.55
CA PHE A 139 -16.51 27.53 13.03
C PHE A 139 -15.88 26.14 13.17
N ARG A 140 -16.73 25.14 13.08
CA ARG A 140 -16.37 23.73 12.97
C ARG A 140 -17.01 23.20 11.69
N ILE A 141 -16.27 22.36 10.98
CA ILE A 141 -16.81 21.61 9.85
C ILE A 141 -16.60 20.12 10.07
N ARG A 142 -17.65 19.35 9.90
CA ARG A 142 -17.61 17.89 9.90
C ARG A 142 -17.74 17.40 8.46
N ILE A 143 -16.78 16.56 8.03
CA ILE A 143 -16.66 16.02 6.68
C ILE A 143 -16.79 14.50 6.79
N PRO A 144 -17.95 13.93 6.41
CA PRO A 144 -18.14 12.48 6.40
C PRO A 144 -17.40 11.88 5.21
N LEU A 145 -16.54 10.91 5.48
CA LEU A 145 -15.72 10.24 4.49
C LEU A 145 -15.99 8.72 4.51
N ARG A 146 -15.84 8.09 3.36
CA ARG A 146 -15.92 6.64 3.21
C ARG A 146 -14.76 6.12 2.39
N ALA A 147 -14.06 5.13 2.92
CA ALA A 147 -13.13 4.29 2.17
C ALA A 147 -13.83 3.02 1.74
N ASN A 148 -13.95 2.79 0.43
CA ASN A 148 -14.55 1.57 -0.11
C ASN A 148 -13.69 0.34 0.20
N ASP A 149 -12.37 0.51 0.22
CA ASP A 149 -11.42 -0.47 0.74
C ASP A 149 -11.25 -0.21 2.25
N PRO A 150 -11.61 -1.16 3.12
CA PRO A 150 -11.56 -0.95 4.57
C PRO A 150 -10.15 -0.90 5.15
N PHE A 151 -9.13 -1.24 4.36
CA PHE A 151 -7.75 -1.33 4.81
C PHE A 151 -7.02 0.00 4.79
N LEU A 152 -6.06 0.13 5.71
CA LEU A 152 -5.09 1.22 5.76
C LEU A 152 -3.73 0.66 5.34
N TYR A 153 -2.96 1.45 4.62
CA TYR A 153 -1.71 1.02 4.01
C TYR A 153 -0.54 1.90 4.42
N SER A 154 0.59 1.28 4.77
CA SER A 154 1.86 2.00 4.90
C SER A 154 2.31 2.61 3.57
N PRO A 155 3.30 3.48 3.57
CA PRO A 155 4.08 3.77 2.37
C PRO A 155 4.58 2.48 1.71
N PRO A 156 4.75 2.46 0.37
CA PRO A 156 5.29 1.30 -0.32
C PRO A 156 6.76 1.07 0.07
N GLU A 157 7.11 -0.18 0.30
CA GLU A 157 8.48 -0.62 0.50
C GLU A 157 8.92 -1.50 -0.66
N ASP A 158 10.02 -1.13 -1.30
CA ASP A 158 10.56 -1.83 -2.44
C ASP A 158 11.70 -2.77 -2.02
N THR A 159 11.59 -4.03 -2.40
CA THR A 159 12.58 -5.07 -2.13
C THR A 159 13.07 -5.68 -3.44
N LEU A 160 14.39 -5.62 -3.66
CA LEU A 160 15.02 -6.24 -4.82
C LEU A 160 15.17 -7.75 -4.60
N ILE A 161 14.71 -8.55 -5.55
CA ILE A 161 14.86 -9.99 -5.59
C ILE A 161 15.74 -10.34 -6.80
N SER A 162 16.90 -10.91 -6.55
CA SER A 162 17.78 -11.39 -7.62
C SER A 162 17.26 -12.70 -8.19
N GLY A 163 17.34 -12.83 -9.50
CA GLY A 163 17.02 -14.09 -10.20
C GLY A 163 18.15 -15.12 -10.03
N TYR A 164 17.75 -16.37 -9.80
CA TYR A 164 18.66 -17.49 -9.76
C TYR A 164 18.55 -18.28 -11.07
N THR A 165 19.71 -18.63 -11.63
CA THR A 165 19.80 -19.65 -12.66
C THR A 165 20.24 -20.94 -12.00
N SER A 166 19.80 -22.07 -12.50
CA SER A 166 20.21 -23.40 -12.04
C SER A 166 21.68 -23.69 -12.31
N THR A 167 22.29 -22.93 -13.21
CA THR A 167 23.69 -23.10 -13.61
C THR A 167 24.57 -22.19 -12.77
N PRO A 168 25.55 -22.73 -12.02
CA PRO A 168 26.55 -21.90 -11.36
C PRO A 168 27.31 -21.10 -12.42
N VAL A 169 27.19 -19.80 -12.43
CA VAL A 169 28.02 -18.94 -13.26
C VAL A 169 29.38 -18.85 -12.56
N ALA A 170 30.43 -19.37 -13.20
CA ALA A 170 31.80 -19.17 -12.75
C ALA A 170 32.11 -17.66 -12.86
N MET A 171 32.23 -16.98 -11.73
CA MET A 171 32.66 -15.59 -11.73
C MET A 171 34.18 -15.52 -11.75
N PRO A 172 34.77 -14.65 -12.59
CA PRO A 172 36.20 -14.37 -12.53
C PRO A 172 36.54 -13.83 -11.12
N ASN A 173 37.74 -14.17 -10.62
CA ASN A 173 38.24 -13.62 -9.36
C ASN A 173 38.29 -12.07 -9.41
N ALA A 174 38.58 -11.42 -8.26
CA ALA A 174 38.68 -9.95 -8.16
C ALA A 174 39.68 -9.31 -9.16
N PHE A 175 40.48 -10.13 -9.84
CA PHE A 175 41.46 -9.73 -10.88
C PHE A 175 41.03 -10.18 -12.28
N GLY A 176 39.80 -10.70 -12.45
CA GLY A 176 39.31 -11.16 -13.76
C GLY A 176 39.97 -12.46 -14.27
N GLN A 177 40.63 -13.22 -13.41
CA GLN A 177 41.25 -14.48 -13.80
C GLN A 177 40.50 -15.68 -13.18
N GLU A 178 40.21 -16.66 -14.00
CA GLU A 178 39.73 -17.97 -13.55
C GLU A 178 40.89 -18.78 -13.01
N LEU A 179 40.76 -19.31 -11.79
CA LEU A 179 41.76 -20.15 -11.19
C LEU A 179 41.40 -21.63 -11.40
N TYR A 180 42.23 -22.32 -12.16
CA TYR A 180 42.10 -23.75 -12.43
C TYR A 180 43.22 -24.54 -11.71
N ASP A 181 42.93 -25.76 -11.29
CA ASP A 181 43.94 -26.69 -10.82
C ASP A 181 44.76 -27.26 -11.99
N ARG A 182 45.73 -28.14 -11.67
CA ARG A 182 46.63 -28.80 -12.64
C ARG A 182 45.85 -29.70 -13.62
N ASP A 183 44.65 -30.13 -13.23
CA ASP A 183 43.77 -31.02 -13.97
C ASP A 183 42.69 -30.26 -14.74
N GLY A 184 42.74 -28.93 -14.69
CA GLY A 184 41.77 -28.04 -15.40
C GLY A 184 40.46 -27.83 -14.66
N ASN A 185 40.36 -28.24 -13.40
CA ASN A 185 39.18 -27.99 -12.59
C ASN A 185 39.27 -26.62 -11.92
N GLN A 186 38.17 -25.91 -11.88
CA GLN A 186 38.08 -24.61 -11.24
C GLN A 186 38.28 -24.73 -9.72
N VAL A 187 39.33 -24.11 -9.18
CA VAL A 187 39.75 -24.27 -7.78
C VAL A 187 39.04 -23.33 -6.83
N PHE A 188 38.56 -22.18 -7.32
CA PHE A 188 37.80 -21.21 -6.55
C PHE A 188 36.62 -20.71 -7.34
N ALA A 189 35.43 -21.18 -7.00
CA ALA A 189 34.20 -20.47 -7.28
C ALA A 189 34.02 -19.44 -6.15
N TRP A 190 34.17 -18.17 -6.43
CA TRP A 190 33.58 -17.16 -5.56
C TRP A 190 32.09 -17.28 -5.74
N THR A 191 31.41 -17.83 -4.75
CA THR A 191 30.01 -17.60 -4.58
C THR A 191 29.86 -16.08 -4.45
N GLU A 192 28.98 -15.45 -5.23
CA GLU A 192 28.59 -14.07 -4.96
C GLU A 192 28.45 -13.89 -3.45
N PRO A 193 28.97 -12.76 -2.89
CA PRO A 193 28.79 -12.48 -1.48
C PRO A 193 27.31 -12.68 -1.23
N ALA A 194 26.97 -13.58 -0.31
CA ALA A 194 25.60 -14.02 -0.05
C ALA A 194 24.72 -12.78 -0.01
N GLN A 195 24.00 -12.52 -1.09
CA GLN A 195 23.09 -11.37 -1.15
C GLN A 195 22.17 -11.58 0.03
N ARG A 196 22.03 -10.55 0.86
CA ARG A 196 21.08 -10.63 1.97
C ARG A 196 19.78 -11.08 1.37
N PRO A 197 19.18 -12.17 1.89
CA PRO A 197 17.94 -12.65 1.31
C PRO A 197 16.94 -11.51 1.28
N ALA A 198 16.27 -11.33 0.16
CA ALA A 198 15.18 -10.40 0.06
C ALA A 198 14.13 -10.75 1.13
N VAL A 199 13.64 -9.76 1.86
CA VAL A 199 12.65 -9.98 2.91
C VAL A 199 11.50 -9.02 2.68
N LEU A 200 10.30 -9.54 2.53
CA LEU A 200 9.05 -8.79 2.55
C LEU A 200 8.47 -8.86 3.95
N ARG A 201 8.25 -7.72 4.57
CA ARG A 201 7.76 -7.63 5.94
C ARG A 201 6.41 -6.91 5.99
N ASN A 202 5.46 -7.52 6.69
CA ASN A 202 4.16 -6.95 6.98
C ASN A 202 4.03 -6.69 8.49
N ASP A 203 4.13 -5.44 8.89
CA ASP A 203 3.96 -5.00 10.28
C ASP A 203 2.49 -4.76 10.64
N GLY A 204 1.60 -4.83 9.65
CA GLY A 204 0.17 -4.60 9.81
C GLY A 204 -0.60 -5.73 10.46
N THR A 205 -1.89 -5.49 10.70
CA THR A 205 -2.83 -6.42 11.35
C THR A 205 -3.66 -7.24 10.36
N ALA A 206 -3.47 -7.03 9.05
CA ALA A 206 -4.16 -7.74 7.97
C ALA A 206 -3.17 -8.27 6.93
N ASP A 207 -3.64 -9.17 6.07
CA ASP A 207 -2.86 -9.74 4.98
C ASP A 207 -2.38 -8.66 4.00
N ALA A 208 -1.07 -8.64 3.71
CA ALA A 208 -0.47 -7.73 2.75
C ALA A 208 -0.12 -8.47 1.44
N TYR A 209 -0.49 -7.90 0.31
CA TYR A 209 -0.30 -8.50 -1.01
C TYR A 209 0.76 -7.72 -1.79
N PRO A 210 1.89 -8.34 -2.16
CA PRO A 210 2.91 -7.66 -2.93
C PRO A 210 2.48 -7.44 -4.39
N ILE A 211 3.07 -6.41 -5.00
CA ILE A 211 3.13 -6.24 -6.45
C ILE A 211 4.57 -6.54 -6.86
N ILE A 212 4.77 -7.52 -7.75
CA ILE A 212 6.11 -7.91 -8.19
C ILE A 212 6.31 -7.55 -9.65
N THR A 213 7.28 -6.68 -9.91
CA THR A 213 7.69 -6.30 -11.26
C THR A 213 8.94 -7.09 -11.63
N VAL A 214 8.83 -7.94 -12.66
CA VAL A 214 9.95 -8.75 -13.17
C VAL A 214 10.53 -8.09 -14.41
N VAL A 215 11.82 -7.76 -14.36
CA VAL A 215 12.61 -7.23 -15.47
C VAL A 215 13.64 -8.30 -15.84
N ALA A 216 13.40 -9.00 -16.92
CA ALA A 216 14.22 -10.15 -17.27
C ALA A 216 14.24 -10.41 -18.79
N ASN A 217 15.31 -11.06 -19.24
CA ASN A 217 15.36 -11.72 -20.53
C ASN A 217 15.35 -13.23 -20.29
N SER A 218 14.20 -13.86 -20.49
CA SER A 218 14.00 -15.29 -20.25
C SER A 218 13.09 -15.89 -21.33
N PRO A 219 13.60 -16.81 -22.14
CA PRO A 219 12.80 -17.41 -23.22
C PRO A 219 11.71 -18.37 -22.73
N ALA A 220 11.85 -18.93 -21.53
CA ALA A 220 10.90 -19.89 -20.95
C ALA A 220 10.00 -19.28 -19.87
N GLY A 221 10.33 -18.08 -19.36
CA GLY A 221 9.60 -17.44 -18.30
C GLY A 221 10.25 -17.53 -16.93
N VAL A 222 9.47 -17.32 -15.88
CA VAL A 222 9.95 -17.16 -14.49
C VAL A 222 8.98 -17.80 -13.50
N GLU A 223 9.52 -18.24 -12.39
CA GLU A 223 8.77 -18.71 -11.23
C GLU A 223 9.10 -17.82 -10.01
N ILE A 224 8.08 -17.29 -9.37
CA ILE A 224 8.20 -16.53 -8.13
C ILE A 224 7.65 -17.39 -6.99
N ASN A 225 8.50 -17.67 -6.02
CA ASN A 225 8.16 -18.44 -4.83
C ASN A 225 8.04 -17.47 -3.63
N LEU A 226 6.86 -17.40 -3.06
CA LEU A 226 6.61 -16.88 -1.72
C LEU A 226 6.32 -18.06 -0.80
N GLU A 227 6.65 -17.92 0.47
CA GLU A 227 6.41 -18.98 1.44
C GLU A 227 4.96 -19.47 1.37
N GLY A 228 4.79 -20.75 1.03
CA GLY A 228 3.49 -21.38 0.88
C GLY A 228 2.76 -21.17 -0.44
N GLY A 229 3.36 -20.52 -1.44
CA GLY A 229 2.75 -20.36 -2.76
C GLY A 229 3.72 -20.03 -3.88
N THR A 230 3.38 -20.47 -5.08
CA THR A 230 4.17 -20.30 -6.28
C THR A 230 3.36 -19.67 -7.40
N VAL A 231 3.91 -18.65 -8.03
CA VAL A 231 3.36 -18.07 -9.26
C VAL A 231 4.35 -18.31 -10.40
N GLN A 232 3.92 -19.04 -11.44
CA GLN A 232 4.77 -19.38 -12.58
C GLN A 232 4.20 -18.77 -13.85
N TYR A 233 4.98 -17.90 -14.47
CA TYR A 233 4.72 -17.35 -15.80
C TYR A 233 5.56 -18.10 -16.84
N ALA A 234 4.90 -18.78 -17.80
CA ALA A 234 5.55 -19.68 -18.73
C ALA A 234 5.46 -19.18 -20.18
N ALA A 235 5.89 -17.94 -20.40
CA ALA A 235 6.04 -17.35 -21.72
C ALA A 235 7.31 -16.49 -21.76
N PRO A 236 7.83 -16.15 -22.95
CA PRO A 236 9.02 -15.33 -23.07
C PRO A 236 8.89 -13.97 -22.40
N LEU A 237 9.96 -13.54 -21.72
CA LEU A 237 10.13 -12.23 -21.09
C LEU A 237 11.24 -11.47 -21.77
N TYR A 238 11.07 -10.16 -21.88
CA TYR A 238 12.04 -9.23 -22.41
C TYR A 238 12.21 -8.06 -21.47
N GLU A 239 13.43 -7.59 -21.26
CA GLU A 239 13.74 -6.49 -20.33
C GLU A 239 12.94 -5.21 -20.61
N GLN A 240 12.68 -4.92 -21.91
CA GLN A 240 11.93 -3.73 -22.33
C GLN A 240 10.41 -3.84 -22.08
N SER A 241 9.96 -5.02 -21.65
CA SER A 241 8.55 -5.31 -21.42
C SER A 241 8.36 -6.03 -20.09
N PRO A 242 8.50 -5.30 -18.96
CA PRO A 242 8.41 -5.90 -17.63
C PRO A 242 7.08 -6.62 -17.41
N LEU A 243 7.16 -7.76 -16.74
CA LEU A 243 5.99 -8.49 -16.25
C LEU A 243 5.62 -7.96 -14.87
N LEU A 244 4.38 -7.54 -14.69
CA LEU A 244 3.84 -7.14 -13.41
C LEU A 244 2.88 -8.22 -12.90
N LEU A 245 3.14 -8.70 -11.70
CA LEU A 245 2.33 -9.67 -10.97
C LEU A 245 1.62 -8.97 -9.81
N ASP A 246 0.31 -8.85 -9.87
CA ASP A 246 -0.50 -8.28 -8.79
C ASP A 246 -1.09 -9.44 -7.96
N TYR A 247 -0.54 -9.65 -6.78
CA TYR A 247 -0.95 -10.74 -5.89
C TYR A 247 -2.36 -10.55 -5.32
N ARG A 248 -2.81 -9.31 -5.17
CA ARG A 248 -4.16 -9.02 -4.66
C ARG A 248 -5.23 -9.31 -5.69
N ARG A 249 -4.99 -8.92 -6.94
CA ARG A 249 -5.90 -9.18 -8.07
C ARG A 249 -5.78 -10.58 -8.63
N GLY A 250 -4.66 -11.26 -8.35
CA GLY A 250 -4.35 -12.55 -8.93
C GLY A 250 -4.12 -12.47 -10.44
N SER A 251 -3.49 -11.41 -10.91
CA SER A 251 -3.32 -11.11 -12.34
C SER A 251 -1.87 -10.86 -12.72
N ALA A 252 -1.56 -11.10 -13.99
CA ALA A 252 -0.28 -10.82 -14.63
C ALA A 252 -0.48 -9.88 -15.82
N THR A 253 0.31 -8.81 -15.92
CA THR A 253 0.24 -7.85 -17.01
C THR A 253 1.62 -7.58 -17.61
N VAL A 254 1.69 -7.36 -18.92
CA VAL A 254 2.87 -6.88 -19.63
C VAL A 254 2.46 -5.67 -20.45
N ASN A 255 3.14 -4.53 -20.25
CA ASN A 255 2.79 -3.26 -20.91
C ASN A 255 1.28 -2.91 -20.79
N GLY A 256 0.68 -3.17 -19.63
CA GLY A 256 -0.74 -2.91 -19.35
C GLY A 256 -1.72 -3.92 -19.98
N ARG A 257 -1.25 -4.92 -20.70
CA ARG A 257 -2.09 -5.99 -21.26
C ARG A 257 -2.13 -7.18 -20.32
N ASP A 258 -3.32 -7.72 -20.09
CA ASP A 258 -3.49 -8.94 -19.29
C ASP A 258 -2.89 -10.15 -20.02
N VAL A 259 -1.94 -10.81 -19.37
CA VAL A 259 -1.26 -12.03 -19.81
C VAL A 259 -1.45 -13.18 -18.82
N SER A 260 -2.43 -13.08 -17.93
CA SER A 260 -2.71 -14.07 -16.89
C SER A 260 -2.99 -15.47 -17.44
N TYR A 261 -3.39 -15.59 -18.71
CA TYR A 261 -3.57 -16.88 -19.40
C TYR A 261 -2.25 -17.67 -19.53
N SER A 262 -1.08 -16.99 -19.51
CA SER A 262 0.24 -17.63 -19.58
C SER A 262 0.76 -18.13 -18.22
N LEU A 263 0.01 -17.92 -17.15
CA LEU A 263 0.34 -18.45 -15.84
C LEU A 263 0.00 -19.95 -15.76
N ARG A 264 0.99 -20.76 -15.41
CA ARG A 264 0.83 -22.20 -15.15
C ARG A 264 0.52 -22.52 -13.70
N LYS A 265 1.16 -21.79 -12.76
CA LYS A 265 0.87 -21.86 -11.32
C LYS A 265 0.34 -20.51 -10.87
N ARG A 266 -0.68 -20.51 -10.01
CA ARG A 266 -1.42 -19.30 -9.60
C ARG A 266 -1.72 -19.31 -8.09
N GLU A 267 -0.70 -19.60 -7.30
CA GLU A 267 -0.83 -19.69 -5.85
C GLU A 267 -0.48 -18.33 -5.23
N TRP A 268 -1.41 -17.41 -5.33
CA TRP A 268 -1.30 -16.04 -4.84
C TRP A 268 -1.41 -16.00 -3.31
N LYS A 269 -0.29 -15.99 -2.62
CA LYS A 269 -0.26 -15.93 -1.16
C LYS A 269 0.09 -14.53 -0.67
N PRO A 270 -0.63 -14.01 0.33
CA PRO A 270 -0.25 -12.78 1.01
C PRO A 270 0.93 -13.01 1.96
N VAL A 271 1.53 -11.91 2.41
CA VAL A 271 2.36 -11.88 3.61
C VAL A 271 1.44 -11.71 4.81
N PRO A 272 1.36 -12.69 5.71
CA PRO A 272 0.43 -12.64 6.85
C PRO A 272 0.72 -11.45 7.80
N PRO A 273 -0.23 -11.09 8.68
CA PRO A 273 -0.03 -10.07 9.69
C PRO A 273 1.19 -10.36 10.58
N HIS A 274 1.92 -9.32 10.97
CA HIS A 274 3.07 -9.38 11.87
C HIS A 274 4.11 -10.44 11.48
N SER A 275 4.31 -10.64 10.18
CA SER A 275 5.22 -11.66 9.66
C SER A 275 6.11 -11.13 8.55
N SER A 276 7.08 -11.96 8.17
CA SER A 276 7.92 -11.71 7.01
C SER A 276 8.07 -12.97 6.18
N THR A 277 8.29 -12.82 4.88
CA THR A 277 8.56 -13.90 3.95
C THR A 277 9.79 -13.59 3.11
N GLN A 278 10.48 -14.62 2.65
CA GLN A 278 11.63 -14.50 1.77
C GLN A 278 11.21 -14.87 0.34
N PRO A 279 10.95 -13.89 -0.52
CA PRO A 279 10.64 -14.16 -1.90
C PRO A 279 11.87 -14.69 -2.64
N ARG A 280 11.63 -15.63 -3.55
CA ARG A 280 12.65 -16.16 -4.43
C ARG A 280 12.15 -16.13 -5.87
N MET A 281 13.02 -15.75 -6.79
CA MET A 281 12.79 -15.78 -8.22
C MET A 281 13.69 -16.81 -8.88
N ASP A 282 13.11 -17.77 -9.59
CA ASP A 282 13.82 -18.80 -10.33
C ASP A 282 13.48 -18.66 -11.82
N PHE A 283 14.49 -18.68 -12.67
CA PHE A 283 14.29 -18.71 -14.11
C PHE A 283 13.99 -20.12 -14.59
N LEU A 284 13.09 -20.21 -15.57
CA LEU A 284 12.75 -21.50 -16.21
C LEU A 284 13.69 -21.89 -17.35
N SER A 285 14.76 -21.13 -17.56
CA SER A 285 15.78 -21.33 -18.59
C SER A 285 17.15 -20.93 -18.06
N ASP A 286 18.17 -21.74 -18.36
CA ASP A 286 19.57 -21.53 -17.92
C ASP A 286 20.23 -20.29 -18.56
N SER A 287 19.75 -19.85 -19.72
CA SER A 287 20.25 -18.65 -20.41
C SER A 287 19.59 -17.35 -19.97
N ALA A 288 18.68 -17.43 -19.00
CA ALA A 288 17.93 -16.28 -18.54
C ALA A 288 18.73 -15.44 -17.53
N HIS A 289 18.46 -14.13 -17.53
CA HIS A 289 19.03 -13.19 -16.55
C HIS A 289 18.01 -12.07 -16.28
N GLY A 290 18.16 -11.44 -15.14
CA GLY A 290 17.30 -10.34 -14.73
C GLY A 290 17.10 -10.29 -13.22
N TYR A 291 16.15 -9.47 -12.82
CA TYR A 291 15.77 -9.27 -11.42
C TYR A 291 14.28 -9.01 -11.30
N SER A 292 13.77 -9.03 -10.09
CA SER A 292 12.44 -8.50 -9.82
C SER A 292 12.46 -7.53 -8.65
N LEU A 293 11.52 -6.59 -8.68
CA LEU A 293 11.24 -5.63 -7.62
C LEU A 293 9.90 -5.98 -7.02
N ALA A 294 9.88 -6.31 -5.75
CA ALA A 294 8.65 -6.52 -5.00
C ALA A 294 8.31 -5.28 -4.19
N THR A 295 7.18 -4.69 -4.46
CA THR A 295 6.62 -3.57 -3.71
C THR A 295 5.57 -4.11 -2.75
N LEU A 296 5.77 -3.94 -1.45
CA LEU A 296 4.82 -4.32 -0.42
C LEU A 296 4.39 -3.08 0.38
N ARG A 297 3.14 -3.09 0.81
CA ARG A 297 2.59 -2.12 1.76
C ARG A 297 2.04 -2.90 2.94
N SER A 298 2.57 -2.68 4.13
CA SER A 298 1.98 -3.23 5.34
C SER A 298 0.52 -2.79 5.45
N THR A 299 -0.36 -3.69 5.88
CA THR A 299 -1.81 -3.53 5.78
C THR A 299 -2.46 -3.64 7.15
N TRP A 300 -3.29 -2.66 7.54
CA TRP A 300 -4.04 -2.63 8.79
C TRP A 300 -5.54 -2.64 8.55
N ILE A 301 -6.28 -3.14 9.55
CA ILE A 301 -7.74 -3.12 9.55
C ILE A 301 -8.29 -2.52 10.83
#